data_96a7ab116256b17e6e29dbca2cb88b82
#
_entry.id   96a7ab116256b17e6e29dbca2cb88b82
#
_cell.length_a   1.000
_cell.length_b   1.000
_cell.length_c   1.000
_cell.angle_alpha   90.00
_cell.angle_beta   90.00
_cell.angle_gamma   90.00
#
_symmetry.space_group_name_H-M   'P 1'
#
loop_
_entity.id
_entity.type
_entity.pdbx_description
1 polymer ?
#
loop_
_entity_poly.entity_id
_entity_poly.type
_entity_poly.pdbx_seq_one_letter_code
_entity_poly.pdbx_strand_id
1 'polypeptide(L)'
;MSLQALTYLFVGISFAVYIGIAIWSRAQSTNDFYIAGKGVSPIANGMATAADWMSAASFISMAGLIAFLGKDGSVYLMGWTGGYVLLALLLAPYLRKFGKYTVPDFIGTRYYSKAARLVAIICLIFISFTYVAGQMRGVGIVFSRFLEVDINTGVIIGMCIVFFYAVLGGMKGITYTQVAQYCVLIFAYLVPAIFISLMITNNPIPQLGFGDKVIGSSTYLLDKLDQVSLDLGFNAYTEYSNCLLYTSDAADDSLRVDLGGRRI
;
A
#
# COMPACT_ATOMS: atom_id res chain seq x y z
N MET A 1 2.08 -19.88 26.83
CA MET A 1 2.46 -20.07 25.42
C MET A 1 3.63 -19.18 25.15
N SER A 2 4.63 -19.64 24.38
CA SER A 2 5.71 -18.76 23.92
C SER A 2 5.18 -17.70 22.95
N LEU A 3 5.85 -16.56 22.83
CA LEU A 3 5.48 -15.51 21.87
C LEU A 3 5.41 -16.05 20.43
N GLN A 4 6.35 -16.92 20.09
CA GLN A 4 6.42 -17.60 18.80
C GLN A 4 5.20 -18.49 18.53
N ALA A 5 4.75 -19.26 19.53
CA ALA A 5 3.56 -20.09 19.40
C ALA A 5 2.29 -19.25 19.22
N LEU A 6 2.20 -18.10 19.88
CA LEU A 6 1.12 -17.13 19.65
C LEU A 6 1.15 -16.55 18.23
N THR A 7 2.34 -16.18 17.75
CA THR A 7 2.51 -15.68 16.37
C THR A 7 2.03 -16.71 15.35
N TYR A 8 2.47 -17.96 15.46
CA TYR A 8 2.03 -19.03 14.55
C TYR A 8 0.52 -19.29 14.62
N LEU A 9 -0.06 -19.21 15.82
CA LEU A 9 -1.50 -19.38 16.00
C LEU A 9 -2.28 -18.26 15.29
N PHE A 10 -1.92 -16.99 15.51
CA PHE A 10 -2.61 -15.85 14.88
C PHE A 10 -2.43 -15.83 13.37
N VAL A 11 -1.21 -16.06 12.88
CA VAL A 11 -0.93 -16.16 11.45
C VAL A 11 -1.72 -17.30 10.82
N GLY A 12 -1.72 -18.49 11.45
CA GLY A 12 -2.47 -19.66 10.98
C GLY A 12 -3.98 -19.42 10.92
N ILE A 13 -4.56 -18.82 11.96
CA ILE A 13 -5.99 -18.46 11.99
C ILE A 13 -6.31 -17.45 10.86
N SER A 14 -5.49 -16.42 10.70
CA SER A 14 -5.69 -15.39 9.66
C SER A 14 -5.68 -16.01 8.26
N PHE A 15 -4.71 -16.86 7.95
CA PHE A 15 -4.67 -17.55 6.67
C PHE A 15 -5.84 -18.54 6.49
N ALA A 16 -6.23 -19.27 7.52
CA ALA A 16 -7.38 -20.17 7.46
C ALA A 16 -8.68 -19.39 7.13
N VAL A 17 -8.87 -18.22 7.73
CA VAL A 17 -10.02 -17.35 7.45
C VAL A 17 -9.97 -16.86 5.99
N TYR A 18 -8.84 -16.37 5.52
CA TYR A 18 -8.72 -15.85 4.15
C TYR A 18 -8.89 -16.93 3.08
N ILE A 19 -8.29 -18.11 3.29
CA ILE A 19 -8.48 -19.26 2.41
C ILE A 19 -9.95 -19.73 2.46
N GLY A 20 -10.57 -19.77 3.63
CA GLY A 20 -11.97 -20.09 3.78
C GLY A 20 -12.90 -19.14 3.01
N ILE A 21 -12.64 -17.83 3.08
CA ILE A 21 -13.38 -16.81 2.30
C ILE A 21 -13.15 -17.03 0.80
N ALA A 22 -11.92 -17.29 0.36
CA ALA A 22 -11.61 -17.51 -1.04
C ALA A 22 -12.32 -18.77 -1.61
N ILE A 23 -12.40 -19.84 -0.85
CA ILE A 23 -13.13 -21.07 -1.23
C ILE A 23 -14.64 -20.81 -1.28
N TRP A 24 -15.18 -20.12 -0.27
CA TRP A 24 -16.59 -19.77 -0.22
C TRP A 24 -17.02 -18.85 -1.36
N SER A 25 -16.20 -17.84 -1.68
CA SER A 25 -16.47 -16.85 -2.71
C SER A 25 -15.87 -17.16 -4.08
N ARG A 26 -15.49 -18.42 -4.32
CA ARG A 26 -14.84 -18.85 -5.57
C ARG A 26 -15.63 -18.41 -6.79
N ALA A 27 -14.91 -18.01 -7.84
CA ALA A 27 -15.50 -17.62 -9.12
C ALA A 27 -16.14 -18.84 -9.81
N GLN A 28 -17.39 -18.72 -10.22
CA GLN A 28 -18.13 -19.78 -10.94
C GLN A 28 -18.35 -19.44 -12.42
N SER A 29 -18.08 -18.19 -12.80
CA SER A 29 -18.25 -17.71 -14.16
C SER A 29 -17.11 -16.79 -14.56
N THR A 30 -16.94 -16.57 -15.87
CA THR A 30 -15.99 -15.59 -16.40
C THR A 30 -16.24 -14.18 -15.84
N ASN A 31 -17.50 -13.81 -15.66
CA ASN A 31 -17.86 -12.53 -15.05
C ASN A 31 -17.48 -12.45 -13.57
N ASP A 32 -17.64 -13.52 -12.80
CA ASP A 32 -17.17 -13.58 -11.41
C ASP A 32 -15.66 -13.45 -11.34
N PHE A 33 -14.96 -14.11 -12.27
CA PHE A 33 -13.50 -14.13 -12.30
C PHE A 33 -12.91 -12.75 -12.62
N TYR A 34 -13.42 -12.02 -13.62
CA TYR A 34 -12.83 -10.75 -14.04
C TYR A 34 -13.42 -9.51 -13.37
N ILE A 35 -14.69 -9.52 -12.98
CA ILE A 35 -15.40 -8.33 -12.48
C ILE A 35 -16.30 -8.60 -11.27
N ALA A 36 -16.06 -9.69 -10.55
CA ALA A 36 -16.86 -10.09 -9.38
C ALA A 36 -18.38 -10.09 -9.63
N GLY A 37 -18.81 -10.44 -10.86
CA GLY A 37 -20.21 -10.45 -11.28
C GLY A 37 -20.91 -9.08 -11.26
N LYS A 38 -20.19 -7.98 -11.04
CA LYS A 38 -20.73 -6.62 -10.79
C LYS A 38 -21.70 -6.55 -9.60
N GLY A 39 -21.67 -7.54 -8.71
CA GLY A 39 -22.60 -7.68 -7.59
C GLY A 39 -22.08 -7.18 -6.25
N VAL A 40 -20.86 -6.64 -6.20
CA VAL A 40 -20.25 -6.13 -4.97
C VAL A 40 -20.93 -4.82 -4.55
N SER A 41 -21.33 -4.71 -3.27
CA SER A 41 -21.92 -3.49 -2.74
C SER A 41 -20.90 -2.33 -2.74
N PRO A 42 -21.36 -1.07 -2.85
CA PRO A 42 -20.45 0.09 -2.83
C PRO A 42 -19.57 0.15 -1.59
N ILE A 43 -20.09 -0.21 -0.42
CA ILE A 43 -19.35 -0.24 0.84
C ILE A 43 -18.25 -1.31 0.77
N ALA A 44 -18.61 -2.54 0.40
CA ALA A 44 -17.63 -3.63 0.29
C ALA A 44 -16.55 -3.31 -0.76
N ASN A 45 -16.92 -2.69 -1.88
CA ASN A 45 -15.95 -2.24 -2.88
C ASN A 45 -15.03 -1.15 -2.35
N GLY A 46 -15.55 -0.20 -1.58
CA GLY A 46 -14.75 0.83 -0.93
C GLY A 46 -13.77 0.23 0.09
N MET A 47 -14.21 -0.72 0.90
CA MET A 47 -13.35 -1.43 1.86
C MET A 47 -12.25 -2.23 1.15
N ALA A 48 -12.59 -2.94 0.08
CA ALA A 48 -11.62 -3.71 -0.71
C ALA A 48 -10.58 -2.78 -1.36
N THR A 49 -11.01 -1.66 -1.95
CA THR A 49 -10.10 -0.66 -2.54
C THR A 49 -9.19 -0.03 -1.49
N ALA A 50 -9.72 0.25 -0.29
CA ALA A 50 -8.90 0.75 0.82
C ALA A 50 -7.87 -0.29 1.28
N ALA A 51 -8.23 -1.57 1.34
CA ALA A 51 -7.29 -2.65 1.67
C ALA A 51 -6.18 -2.80 0.62
N ASP A 52 -6.50 -2.63 -0.66
CA ASP A 52 -5.51 -2.62 -1.74
C ASP A 52 -4.47 -1.51 -1.55
N TRP A 53 -4.92 -0.33 -1.14
CA TRP A 53 -4.04 0.78 -0.85
C TRP A 53 -3.13 0.52 0.36
N MET A 54 -3.62 -0.19 1.37
CA MET A 54 -2.90 -0.60 2.57
C MET A 54 -1.92 -1.76 2.29
N SER A 55 -1.02 -1.57 1.35
CA SER A 55 -0.05 -2.57 0.90
C SER A 55 1.23 -2.59 1.74
N ALA A 56 2.11 -3.55 1.48
CA ALA A 56 3.45 -3.59 2.08
C ALA A 56 4.23 -2.30 1.81
N ALA A 57 4.06 -1.67 0.65
CA ALA A 57 4.67 -0.39 0.33
C ALA A 57 4.19 0.72 1.28
N SER A 58 2.89 0.81 1.55
CA SER A 58 2.33 1.84 2.43
C SER A 58 2.68 1.62 3.90
N PHE A 59 2.58 0.39 4.40
CA PHE A 59 2.78 0.12 5.83
C PHE A 59 4.24 -0.06 6.22
N ILE A 60 5.03 -0.78 5.42
CA ILE A 60 6.41 -1.11 5.78
C ILE A 60 7.35 -0.07 5.20
N SER A 61 7.27 0.14 3.88
CA SER A 61 8.22 0.99 3.18
C SER A 61 8.03 2.47 3.52
N MET A 62 6.78 2.96 3.48
CA MET A 62 6.51 4.38 3.74
C MET A 62 6.64 4.75 5.21
N ALA A 63 6.27 3.85 6.14
CA ALA A 63 6.53 4.09 7.56
C ALA A 63 8.04 4.24 7.83
N GLY A 64 8.87 3.39 7.22
CA GLY A 64 10.32 3.52 7.27
C GLY A 64 10.82 4.82 6.64
N LEU A 65 10.30 5.17 5.47
CA LEU A 65 10.69 6.40 4.77
C LEU A 65 10.36 7.66 5.60
N ILE A 66 9.18 7.71 6.21
CA ILE A 66 8.80 8.83 7.09
C ILE A 66 9.68 8.87 8.36
N ALA A 67 10.06 7.71 8.90
CA ALA A 67 10.95 7.66 10.04
C ALA A 67 12.35 8.24 9.71
N PHE A 68 12.84 8.05 8.46
CA PHE A 68 14.14 8.57 8.03
C PHE A 68 14.12 9.99 7.48
N LEU A 69 13.08 10.35 6.72
CA LEU A 69 12.95 11.66 6.05
C LEU A 69 12.11 12.66 6.85
N GLY A 70 11.53 12.23 7.98
CA GLY A 70 10.63 13.07 8.75
C GLY A 70 9.34 13.39 7.99
N LYS A 71 8.82 14.60 8.25
CA LYS A 71 7.56 15.10 7.66
C LYS A 71 7.54 15.07 6.14
N ASP A 72 8.66 15.29 5.49
CA ASP A 72 8.75 15.30 4.02
C ASP A 72 8.40 13.95 3.40
N GLY A 73 8.68 12.84 4.09
CA GLY A 73 8.26 11.51 3.66
C GLY A 73 6.74 11.38 3.50
N SER A 74 5.94 12.19 4.19
CA SER A 74 4.48 12.16 4.10
C SER A 74 3.92 12.66 2.76
N VAL A 75 4.70 13.46 2.00
CA VAL A 75 4.29 14.01 0.70
C VAL A 75 3.95 12.88 -0.29
N TYR A 76 4.67 11.77 -0.24
CA TYR A 76 4.38 10.61 -1.07
C TYR A 76 2.98 10.03 -0.81
N LEU A 77 2.57 9.93 0.46
CA LEU A 77 1.23 9.44 0.83
C LEU A 77 0.13 10.41 0.40
N MET A 78 0.37 11.71 0.51
CA MET A 78 -0.57 12.73 0.05
C MET A 78 -0.75 12.68 -1.47
N GLY A 79 0.35 12.53 -2.22
CA GLY A 79 0.31 12.40 -3.67
C GLY A 79 -0.47 11.17 -4.12
N TRP A 80 -0.26 10.03 -3.50
CA TRP A 80 -1.03 8.81 -3.79
C TRP A 80 -2.51 8.97 -3.47
N THR A 81 -2.84 9.53 -2.32
CA THR A 81 -4.23 9.78 -1.93
C THR A 81 -4.92 10.70 -2.93
N GLY A 82 -4.25 11.80 -3.32
CA GLY A 82 -4.76 12.71 -4.35
C GLY A 82 -4.99 12.02 -5.69
N GLY A 83 -4.06 11.15 -6.11
CA GLY A 83 -4.19 10.34 -7.32
C GLY A 83 -5.41 9.43 -7.30
N TYR A 84 -5.69 8.75 -6.18
CA TYR A 84 -6.89 7.93 -6.03
C TYR A 84 -8.18 8.74 -6.06
N VAL A 85 -8.21 9.92 -5.45
CA VAL A 85 -9.37 10.83 -5.50
C VAL A 85 -9.64 11.26 -6.95
N LEU A 86 -8.61 11.65 -7.69
CA LEU A 86 -8.74 12.00 -9.12
C LEU A 86 -9.21 10.81 -9.95
N LEU A 87 -8.65 9.63 -9.72
CA LEU A 87 -9.08 8.40 -10.38
C LEU A 87 -10.57 8.12 -10.13
N ALA A 88 -11.00 8.17 -8.88
CA ALA A 88 -12.37 7.88 -8.48
C ALA A 88 -13.37 8.87 -9.05
N LEU A 89 -13.04 10.16 -9.06
CA LEU A 89 -13.94 11.22 -9.51
C LEU A 89 -13.94 11.42 -11.03
N LEU A 90 -12.77 11.37 -11.66
CA LEU A 90 -12.61 11.75 -13.06
C LEU A 90 -12.54 10.58 -14.02
N LEU A 91 -11.93 9.44 -13.63
CA LEU A 91 -11.63 8.36 -14.57
C LEU A 91 -12.55 7.15 -14.39
N ALA A 92 -12.78 6.70 -13.17
CA ALA A 92 -13.51 5.47 -12.90
C ALA A 92 -14.96 5.47 -13.45
N PRO A 93 -15.75 6.57 -13.36
CA PRO A 93 -17.09 6.62 -13.94
C PRO A 93 -17.10 6.41 -15.45
N TYR A 94 -16.13 6.98 -16.16
CA TYR A 94 -16.02 6.83 -17.62
C TYR A 94 -15.57 5.42 -18.00
N LEU A 95 -14.60 4.84 -17.33
CA LEU A 95 -14.16 3.47 -17.58
C LEU A 95 -15.28 2.47 -17.31
N ARG A 96 -16.03 2.66 -16.23
CA ARG A 96 -17.20 1.82 -15.91
C ARG A 96 -18.27 1.90 -16.99
N LYS A 97 -18.57 3.12 -17.46
CA LYS A 97 -19.55 3.34 -18.55
C LYS A 97 -19.10 2.72 -19.87
N PHE A 98 -17.80 2.74 -20.15
CA PHE A 98 -17.23 2.14 -21.33
C PHE A 98 -17.34 0.60 -21.35
N GLY A 99 -17.35 -0.04 -20.19
CA GLY A 99 -17.74 -1.46 -20.02
C GLY A 99 -16.72 -2.48 -20.48
N LYS A 100 -15.46 -2.14 -20.62
CA LYS A 100 -14.37 -3.11 -20.90
C LYS A 100 -13.72 -3.61 -19.61
N TYR A 101 -13.16 -4.82 -19.66
CA TYR A 101 -12.57 -5.46 -18.48
C TYR A 101 -11.16 -4.96 -18.13
N THR A 102 -10.41 -4.53 -19.15
CA THR A 102 -9.00 -4.16 -18.96
C THR A 102 -8.66 -2.83 -19.62
N VAL A 103 -7.61 -2.17 -19.11
CA VAL A 103 -7.09 -0.93 -19.69
C VAL A 103 -6.63 -1.12 -21.14
N PRO A 104 -5.90 -2.20 -21.52
CA PRO A 104 -5.57 -2.46 -22.91
C PRO A 104 -6.79 -2.58 -23.84
N ASP A 105 -7.88 -3.20 -23.38
CA ASP A 105 -9.12 -3.27 -24.15
C ASP A 105 -9.76 -1.90 -24.32
N PHE A 106 -9.72 -1.08 -23.27
CA PHE A 106 -10.20 0.31 -23.36
C PHE A 106 -9.37 1.10 -24.41
N ILE A 107 -8.04 1.05 -24.33
CA ILE A 107 -7.14 1.75 -25.25
C ILE A 107 -7.37 1.27 -26.69
N GLY A 108 -7.35 -0.05 -26.91
CA GLY A 108 -7.55 -0.63 -28.23
C GLY A 108 -8.87 -0.26 -28.87
N THR A 109 -9.95 -0.19 -28.09
CA THR A 109 -11.28 0.19 -28.56
C THR A 109 -11.39 1.72 -28.76
N ARG A 110 -10.83 2.52 -27.84
CA ARG A 110 -10.90 3.98 -27.90
C ARG A 110 -10.14 4.57 -29.10
N TYR A 111 -8.99 3.97 -29.43
CA TYR A 111 -8.14 4.43 -30.53
C TYR A 111 -8.30 3.61 -31.81
N TYR A 112 -9.19 2.63 -31.84
CA TYR A 112 -9.44 1.73 -32.97
C TYR A 112 -8.17 1.07 -33.52
N SER A 113 -7.18 0.79 -32.65
CA SER A 113 -5.85 0.33 -33.05
C SER A 113 -5.43 -0.95 -32.33
N LYS A 114 -5.17 -2.00 -33.10
CA LYS A 114 -4.62 -3.26 -32.59
C LYS A 114 -3.20 -3.08 -32.07
N ALA A 115 -2.40 -2.22 -32.71
CA ALA A 115 -1.04 -1.91 -32.27
C ALA A 115 -1.04 -1.20 -30.91
N ALA A 116 -1.91 -0.20 -30.72
CA ALA A 116 -2.06 0.47 -29.43
C ALA A 116 -2.46 -0.50 -28.32
N ARG A 117 -3.37 -1.44 -28.60
CA ARG A 117 -3.74 -2.50 -27.65
C ARG A 117 -2.57 -3.39 -27.29
N LEU A 118 -1.76 -3.82 -28.27
CA LEU A 118 -0.59 -4.67 -28.05
C LEU A 118 0.45 -3.96 -27.18
N VAL A 119 0.77 -2.71 -27.47
CA VAL A 119 1.69 -1.90 -26.66
C VAL A 119 1.16 -1.76 -25.23
N ALA A 120 -0.14 -1.48 -25.06
CA ALA A 120 -0.75 -1.39 -23.74
C ALA A 120 -0.68 -2.71 -22.95
N ILE A 121 -0.80 -3.87 -23.61
CA ILE A 121 -0.63 -5.19 -22.98
C ILE A 121 0.81 -5.35 -22.48
N ILE A 122 1.80 -5.04 -23.31
CA ILE A 122 3.22 -5.15 -22.95
C ILE A 122 3.51 -4.25 -21.73
N CYS A 123 3.06 -3.00 -21.77
CA CYS A 123 3.22 -2.08 -20.65
C CYS A 123 2.53 -2.61 -19.38
N LEU A 124 1.32 -3.15 -19.49
CA LEU A 124 0.58 -3.71 -18.35
C LEU A 124 1.33 -4.88 -17.72
N ILE A 125 1.87 -5.80 -18.53
CA ILE A 125 2.66 -6.93 -18.05
C ILE A 125 3.89 -6.43 -17.29
N PHE A 126 4.63 -5.49 -17.86
CA PHE A 126 5.82 -4.93 -17.22
C PHE A 126 5.51 -4.25 -15.88
N ILE A 127 4.47 -3.40 -15.84
CA ILE A 127 4.02 -2.70 -14.62
C ILE A 127 3.59 -3.71 -13.57
N SER A 128 2.76 -4.69 -13.94
CA SER A 128 2.26 -5.70 -13.01
C SER A 128 3.38 -6.58 -12.45
N PHE A 129 4.33 -6.99 -13.29
CA PHE A 129 5.48 -7.78 -12.86
C PHE A 129 6.34 -7.02 -11.84
N THR A 130 6.67 -5.76 -12.13
CA THR A 130 7.47 -4.91 -11.23
C THR A 130 6.75 -4.70 -9.89
N TYR A 131 5.44 -4.44 -9.94
CA TYR A 131 4.63 -4.28 -8.74
C TYR A 131 4.62 -5.56 -7.88
N VAL A 132 4.33 -6.70 -8.49
CA VAL A 132 4.28 -8.00 -7.79
C VAL A 132 5.64 -8.34 -7.17
N ALA A 133 6.75 -8.11 -7.89
CA ALA A 133 8.08 -8.36 -7.37
C ALA A 133 8.35 -7.54 -6.08
N GLY A 134 7.98 -6.26 -6.07
CA GLY A 134 8.08 -5.40 -4.88
C GLY A 134 7.23 -5.89 -3.71
N GLN A 135 5.97 -6.27 -3.97
CA GLN A 135 5.06 -6.79 -2.95
C GLN A 135 5.55 -8.12 -2.35
N MET A 136 6.01 -9.04 -3.20
CA MET A 136 6.53 -10.34 -2.75
C MET A 136 7.79 -10.19 -1.88
N ARG A 137 8.64 -9.22 -2.17
CA ARG A 137 9.78 -8.91 -1.29
C ARG A 137 9.30 -8.47 0.10
N GLY A 138 8.26 -7.64 0.18
CA GLY A 138 7.64 -7.25 1.45
C GLY A 138 7.10 -8.45 2.23
N VAL A 139 6.39 -9.36 1.56
CA VAL A 139 5.90 -10.60 2.16
C VAL A 139 7.07 -11.46 2.68
N GLY A 140 8.14 -11.60 1.90
CA GLY A 140 9.33 -12.34 2.31
C GLY A 140 9.97 -11.80 3.58
N ILE A 141 10.11 -10.47 3.69
CA ILE A 141 10.65 -9.80 4.88
C ILE A 141 9.75 -10.06 6.11
N VAL A 142 8.44 -9.93 5.97
CA VAL A 142 7.49 -10.17 7.06
C VAL A 142 7.56 -11.63 7.53
N PHE A 143 7.53 -12.59 6.60
CA PHE A 143 7.60 -14.01 6.94
C PHE A 143 8.95 -14.38 7.55
N SER A 144 10.05 -13.84 7.01
CA SER A 144 11.37 -14.04 7.60
C SER A 144 11.40 -13.57 9.06
N ARG A 145 10.82 -12.42 9.36
CA ARG A 145 10.81 -11.86 10.70
C ARG A 145 9.91 -12.60 11.69
N PHE A 146 8.70 -12.99 11.23
CA PHE A 146 7.69 -13.58 12.14
C PHE A 146 7.67 -15.11 12.15
N LEU A 147 8.06 -15.76 11.06
CA LEU A 147 8.13 -17.22 10.97
C LEU A 147 9.56 -17.75 11.12
N GLU A 148 10.55 -16.85 11.27
CA GLU A 148 11.98 -17.21 11.43
C GLU A 148 12.51 -18.09 10.26
N VAL A 149 12.04 -17.81 9.05
CA VAL A 149 12.48 -18.46 7.81
C VAL A 149 13.37 -17.55 6.98
N ASP A 150 14.14 -18.10 6.06
CA ASP A 150 14.85 -17.29 5.07
C ASP A 150 13.90 -16.48 4.21
N ILE A 151 14.31 -15.28 3.77
CA ILE A 151 13.48 -14.36 2.98
C ILE A 151 12.96 -15.03 1.71
N ASN A 152 13.80 -15.80 1.00
CA ASN A 152 13.40 -16.48 -0.22
C ASN A 152 12.34 -17.56 0.07
N THR A 153 12.50 -18.29 1.16
CA THR A 153 11.49 -19.28 1.62
C THR A 153 10.18 -18.56 1.96
N GLY A 154 10.24 -17.42 2.63
CA GLY A 154 9.07 -16.58 2.92
C GLY A 154 8.35 -16.10 1.66
N VAL A 155 9.11 -15.68 0.64
CA VAL A 155 8.56 -15.31 -0.69
C VAL A 155 7.85 -16.49 -1.33
N ILE A 156 8.47 -17.68 -1.35
CA ILE A 156 7.88 -18.88 -1.96
C ILE A 156 6.58 -19.27 -1.26
N ILE A 157 6.57 -19.31 0.07
CA ILE A 157 5.36 -19.61 0.84
C ILE A 157 4.25 -18.60 0.52
N GLY A 158 4.59 -17.31 0.56
CA GLY A 158 3.64 -16.24 0.25
C GLY A 158 3.09 -16.34 -1.18
N MET A 159 3.95 -16.58 -2.17
CA MET A 159 3.53 -16.79 -3.56
C MET A 159 2.59 -17.98 -3.72
N CYS A 160 2.88 -19.10 -3.08
CA CYS A 160 2.01 -20.29 -3.16
C CYS A 160 0.62 -19.99 -2.60
N ILE A 161 0.54 -19.29 -1.44
CA ILE A 161 -0.73 -18.94 -0.82
C ILE A 161 -1.51 -17.96 -1.71
N VAL A 162 -0.86 -16.88 -2.18
CA VAL A 162 -1.49 -15.87 -3.04
C VAL A 162 -1.97 -16.49 -4.34
N PHE A 163 -1.13 -17.30 -5.00
CA PHE A 163 -1.50 -17.98 -6.22
C PHE A 163 -2.72 -18.89 -6.05
N PHE A 164 -2.75 -19.64 -4.95
CA PHE A 164 -3.86 -20.55 -4.66
C PHE A 164 -5.19 -19.80 -4.55
N TYR A 165 -5.28 -18.76 -3.71
CA TYR A 165 -6.56 -18.05 -3.56
C TYR A 165 -6.90 -17.16 -4.75
N ALA A 166 -5.92 -16.60 -5.47
CA ALA A 166 -6.17 -15.77 -6.64
C ALA A 166 -6.72 -16.59 -7.81
N VAL A 167 -6.16 -17.78 -8.07
CA VAL A 167 -6.62 -18.67 -9.13
C VAL A 167 -8.02 -19.23 -8.84
N LEU A 168 -8.28 -19.64 -7.61
CA LEU A 168 -9.59 -20.19 -7.24
C LEU A 168 -10.66 -19.12 -7.10
N GLY A 169 -10.33 -17.99 -6.49
CA GLY A 169 -11.28 -16.95 -6.15
C GLY A 169 -11.57 -15.96 -7.28
N GLY A 170 -10.62 -15.71 -8.16
CA GLY A 170 -10.70 -14.63 -9.14
C GLY A 170 -10.98 -13.28 -8.44
N MET A 171 -11.47 -12.29 -9.18
CA MET A 171 -11.79 -10.97 -8.61
C MET A 171 -12.85 -11.02 -7.52
N LYS A 172 -13.81 -11.95 -7.60
CA LYS A 172 -14.83 -12.11 -6.56
C LYS A 172 -14.23 -12.56 -5.24
N GLY A 173 -13.41 -13.60 -5.25
CA GLY A 173 -12.72 -14.10 -4.06
C GLY A 173 -11.75 -13.09 -3.47
N ILE A 174 -10.95 -12.44 -4.33
CA ILE A 174 -10.01 -11.40 -3.94
C ILE A 174 -10.76 -10.25 -3.24
N THR A 175 -11.84 -9.73 -3.83
CA THR A 175 -12.60 -8.61 -3.26
C THR A 175 -13.12 -8.92 -1.86
N TYR A 176 -13.75 -10.08 -1.63
CA TYR A 176 -14.26 -10.42 -0.31
C TYR A 176 -13.17 -10.71 0.71
N THR A 177 -12.04 -11.28 0.28
CA THR A 177 -10.86 -11.44 1.13
C THR A 177 -10.31 -10.07 1.55
N GLN A 178 -10.23 -9.12 0.65
CA GLN A 178 -9.81 -7.74 0.93
C GLN A 178 -10.76 -7.01 1.89
N VAL A 179 -12.07 -7.24 1.81
CA VAL A 179 -13.01 -6.69 2.80
C VAL A 179 -12.69 -7.17 4.21
N ALA A 180 -12.40 -8.46 4.37
CA ALA A 180 -11.99 -9.01 5.66
C ALA A 180 -10.63 -8.44 6.11
N GLN A 181 -9.67 -8.33 5.19
CA GLN A 181 -8.36 -7.72 5.45
C GLN A 181 -8.49 -6.26 5.87
N TYR A 182 -9.38 -5.48 5.24
CA TYR A 182 -9.65 -4.10 5.63
C TYR A 182 -10.01 -3.98 7.12
N CYS A 183 -10.93 -4.82 7.60
CA CYS A 183 -11.33 -4.80 9.01
C CYS A 183 -10.14 -5.08 9.94
N VAL A 184 -9.33 -6.07 9.60
CA VAL A 184 -8.13 -6.42 10.39
C VAL A 184 -7.09 -5.30 10.34
N LEU A 185 -6.81 -4.75 9.14
CA LEU A 185 -5.80 -3.73 8.95
C LEU A 185 -6.14 -2.42 9.66
N ILE A 186 -7.39 -1.95 9.56
CA ILE A 186 -7.84 -0.75 10.26
C ILE A 186 -7.67 -0.90 11.77
N PHE A 187 -8.10 -2.04 12.32
CA PHE A 187 -7.95 -2.29 13.75
C PHE A 187 -6.48 -2.38 14.16
N ALA A 188 -5.69 -3.18 13.44
CA ALA A 188 -4.27 -3.38 13.73
C ALA A 188 -3.42 -2.12 13.61
N TYR A 189 -3.85 -1.15 12.79
CA TYR A 189 -3.15 0.11 12.62
C TYR A 189 -3.60 1.18 13.64
N LEU A 190 -4.90 1.34 13.84
CA LEU A 190 -5.42 2.39 14.71
C LEU A 190 -5.14 2.12 16.19
N VAL A 191 -5.24 0.86 16.62
CA VAL A 191 -5.04 0.54 18.05
C VAL A 191 -3.64 0.92 18.54
N PRO A 192 -2.54 0.48 17.92
CA PRO A 192 -1.20 0.90 18.33
C PRO A 192 -1.02 2.43 18.24
N ALA A 193 -1.52 3.07 17.18
CA ALA A 193 -1.38 4.51 17.00
C ALA A 193 -2.07 5.29 18.13
N ILE A 194 -3.28 4.89 18.52
CA ILE A 194 -4.03 5.49 19.64
C ILE A 194 -3.27 5.27 20.95
N PHE A 195 -2.82 4.04 21.23
CA PHE A 195 -2.10 3.77 22.48
C PHE A 195 -0.76 4.48 22.56
N ILE A 196 -0.01 4.58 21.48
CA ILE A 196 1.25 5.34 21.42
C ILE A 196 0.96 6.84 21.72
N SER A 197 -0.07 7.39 21.09
CA SER A 197 -0.46 8.79 21.32
C SER A 197 -0.86 9.02 22.78
N LEU A 198 -1.68 8.14 23.36
CA LEU A 198 -2.05 8.20 24.78
C LEU A 198 -0.83 8.10 25.70
N MET A 199 0.12 7.23 25.41
CA MET A 199 1.32 7.06 26.22
C MET A 199 2.26 8.28 26.17
N ILE A 200 2.28 8.99 25.05
CA ILE A 200 3.23 10.11 24.85
C ILE A 200 2.60 11.45 25.21
N THR A 201 1.36 11.69 24.81
CA THR A 201 0.71 13.01 24.92
C THR A 201 -0.61 13.01 25.71
N ASN A 202 -1.06 11.83 26.15
CA ASN A 202 -2.39 11.63 26.77
C ASN A 202 -3.57 12.02 25.86
N ASN A 203 -3.35 12.12 24.55
CA ASN A 203 -4.38 12.42 23.56
C ASN A 203 -4.75 11.14 22.79
N PRO A 204 -6.03 10.72 22.75
CA PRO A 204 -6.45 9.52 22.03
C PRO A 204 -6.42 9.70 20.50
N ILE A 205 -6.34 10.94 20.00
CA ILE A 205 -6.30 11.23 18.57
C ILE A 205 -4.84 11.56 18.17
N PRO A 206 -4.11 10.64 17.48
CA PRO A 206 -2.69 10.85 17.20
C PRO A 206 -2.39 12.14 16.43
N GLN A 207 -3.27 12.53 15.51
CA GLN A 207 -3.11 13.77 14.73
C GLN A 207 -3.13 15.03 15.60
N LEU A 208 -3.94 15.04 16.65
CA LEU A 208 -3.98 16.16 17.62
C LEU A 208 -2.80 16.04 18.59
N GLY A 209 -2.43 14.82 18.98
CA GLY A 209 -1.27 14.55 19.83
C GLY A 209 0.04 15.13 19.31
N PHE A 210 0.20 15.30 18.01
CA PHE A 210 1.39 15.96 17.44
C PHE A 210 1.52 17.42 17.86
N GLY A 211 0.43 18.10 18.18
CA GLY A 211 0.42 19.47 18.68
C GLY A 211 0.48 19.58 20.20
N ASP A 212 0.47 18.47 20.93
CA ASP A 212 0.44 18.43 22.38
C ASP A 212 1.84 18.31 23.00
N LYS A 213 1.90 18.55 24.30
CA LYS A 213 3.10 18.37 25.09
C LYS A 213 3.30 16.90 25.48
N VAL A 214 4.56 16.51 25.56
CA VAL A 214 4.93 15.18 26.06
C VAL A 214 4.62 15.09 27.56
N ILE A 215 4.03 13.98 28.00
CA ILE A 215 3.69 13.73 29.40
C ILE A 215 4.93 13.89 30.29
N GLY A 216 4.80 14.66 31.36
CA GLY A 216 5.90 14.92 32.30
C GLY A 216 6.95 15.91 31.79
N SER A 217 6.73 16.58 30.66
CA SER A 217 7.63 17.57 30.08
C SER A 217 6.86 18.85 29.69
N SER A 218 7.57 19.97 29.63
CA SER A 218 7.04 21.20 29.03
C SER A 218 7.24 21.27 27.52
N THR A 219 7.95 20.30 26.94
CA THR A 219 8.33 20.26 25.52
C THR A 219 7.19 19.71 24.67
N TYR A 220 6.91 20.32 23.52
CA TYR A 220 5.97 19.79 22.55
C TYR A 220 6.51 18.53 21.86
N LEU A 221 5.59 17.67 21.42
CA LEU A 221 5.98 16.40 20.80
C LEU A 221 6.81 16.61 19.53
N LEU A 222 6.47 17.60 18.70
CA LEU A 222 7.25 17.89 17.49
C LEU A 222 8.68 18.33 17.81
N ASP A 223 8.87 19.19 18.80
CA ASP A 223 10.22 19.61 19.26
C ASP A 223 11.02 18.41 19.79
N LYS A 224 10.33 17.51 20.50
CA LYS A 224 10.95 16.27 20.98
C LYS A 224 11.36 15.33 19.85
N LEU A 225 10.54 15.24 18.80
CA LEU A 225 10.88 14.45 17.60
C LEU A 225 12.08 15.04 16.86
N ASP A 226 12.15 16.37 16.75
CA ASP A 226 13.31 17.05 16.17
C ASP A 226 14.59 16.73 16.93
N GLN A 227 14.56 16.80 18.26
CA GLN A 227 15.70 16.43 19.10
C GLN A 227 16.13 14.98 18.89
N VAL A 228 15.18 14.04 18.92
CA VAL A 228 15.47 12.61 18.74
C VAL A 228 16.04 12.34 17.34
N SER A 229 15.51 12.98 16.31
CA SER A 229 16.01 12.85 14.94
C SER A 229 17.47 13.32 14.83
N LEU A 230 17.78 14.49 15.40
CA LEU A 230 19.13 15.04 15.42
C LEU A 230 20.10 14.17 16.24
N ASP A 231 19.67 13.66 17.39
CA ASP A 231 20.47 12.76 18.25
C ASP A 231 20.80 11.44 17.52
N LEU A 232 19.94 10.99 16.62
CA LEU A 232 20.16 9.80 15.79
C LEU A 232 20.97 10.09 14.51
N GLY A 233 21.35 11.34 14.26
CA GLY A 233 22.14 11.75 13.10
C GLY A 233 21.31 12.00 11.83
N PHE A 234 20.01 12.17 11.97
CA PHE A 234 19.10 12.58 10.89
C PHE A 234 18.85 14.10 10.94
N ASN A 235 18.22 14.63 9.90
CA ASN A 235 17.71 15.99 9.94
C ASN A 235 16.54 16.11 10.92
N ALA A 236 16.25 17.33 11.39
CA ALA A 236 15.10 17.54 12.25
C ALA A 236 13.81 17.06 11.58
N TYR A 237 12.92 16.40 12.31
CA TYR A 237 11.68 15.81 11.76
C TYR A 237 10.80 16.84 11.06
N THR A 238 10.76 18.08 11.59
CA THR A 238 9.95 19.17 11.05
C THR A 238 10.67 20.00 9.99
N GLU A 239 11.97 19.78 9.78
CA GLU A 239 12.74 20.49 8.76
C GLU A 239 12.23 20.12 7.37
N TYR A 240 12.02 21.13 6.54
CA TYR A 240 11.75 20.91 5.12
C TYR A 240 13.08 20.60 4.42
N SER A 241 13.20 19.42 3.89
CA SER A 241 14.30 19.15 2.98
C SER A 241 14.14 20.00 1.72
N ASN A 242 15.27 20.40 1.14
CA ASN A 242 15.27 21.09 -0.17
C ASN A 242 14.71 20.23 -1.30
N CYS A 243 14.19 19.04 -0.99
CA CYS A 243 13.64 18.07 -1.92
C CYS A 243 12.36 18.56 -2.62
N LEU A 244 11.57 19.44 -2.01
CA LEU A 244 10.43 20.07 -2.70
C LEU A 244 10.88 21.07 -3.77
N LEU A 245 11.99 21.76 -3.56
CA LEU A 245 12.67 22.56 -4.57
C LEU A 245 13.30 21.66 -5.65
N TYR A 246 13.85 20.51 -5.24
CA TYR A 246 14.49 19.55 -6.14
C TYR A 246 13.48 18.82 -7.04
N THR A 247 12.26 18.57 -6.58
CA THR A 247 11.20 17.98 -7.42
C THR A 247 10.55 18.98 -8.35
N SER A 248 10.52 20.25 -8.03
CA SER A 248 10.14 21.32 -8.98
C SER A 248 11.23 21.59 -10.00
N ASP A 249 12.50 21.41 -9.61
CA ASP A 249 13.67 21.48 -10.48
C ASP A 249 13.95 20.16 -11.24
N ALA A 250 13.29 19.05 -10.90
CA ALA A 250 13.52 17.77 -11.58
C ALA A 250 13.20 17.83 -13.09
N ALA A 251 12.28 18.68 -13.51
CA ALA A 251 12.03 18.96 -14.91
C ALA A 251 13.18 19.78 -15.54
N ASP A 252 13.76 20.69 -14.80
CA ASP A 252 14.92 21.49 -15.22
C ASP A 252 16.22 20.68 -15.15
N ASP A 253 16.37 19.81 -14.14
CA ASP A 253 17.52 18.90 -14.01
C ASP A 253 17.54 17.84 -15.14
N SER A 254 16.39 17.40 -15.62
CA SER A 254 16.33 16.50 -16.77
C SER A 254 16.78 17.15 -18.07
N LEU A 255 16.67 18.48 -18.16
CA LEU A 255 17.18 19.29 -19.26
C LEU A 255 18.66 19.69 -19.07
N ARG A 256 19.16 19.63 -17.83
CA ARG A 256 20.57 19.93 -17.48
C ARG A 256 21.47 18.71 -17.42
N VAL A 257 20.92 17.51 -17.53
CA VAL A 257 21.74 16.31 -17.72
C VAL A 257 22.27 16.38 -19.15
N ASP A 258 23.52 16.83 -19.27
CA ASP A 258 24.28 16.71 -20.49
C ASP A 258 24.22 15.24 -20.98
N LEU A 259 24.03 15.04 -22.27
CA LEU A 259 24.01 13.73 -22.92
C LEU A 259 25.27 12.87 -22.62
N GLY A 260 26.26 13.41 -21.94
CA GLY A 260 27.44 12.76 -21.41
C GLY A 260 27.40 12.34 -19.94
N GLY A 261 26.27 12.50 -19.24
CA GLY A 261 26.12 12.07 -17.84
C GLY A 261 26.89 12.91 -16.82
N ARG A 262 27.30 14.13 -17.15
CA ARG A 262 27.88 15.09 -16.21
C ARG A 262 26.79 15.97 -15.62
N ARG A 263 26.73 16.01 -14.28
CA ARG A 263 26.03 17.09 -13.57
C ARG A 263 26.83 18.39 -13.77
N ILE A 264 26.19 19.40 -14.24
CA ILE A 264 26.70 20.76 -14.21
C ILE A 264 26.29 21.39 -12.89
#